data_3eb76431b9458d2377e6dddc6abd7f4b
#
_entry.id   3eb76431b9458d2377e6dddc6abd7f4b
#
_cell.length_a   1.000
_cell.length_b   1.000
_cell.length_c   1.000
_cell.angle_alpha   90.00
_cell.angle_beta   90.00
_cell.angle_gamma   90.00
#
_symmetry.space_group_name_H-M   'P 1'
#
loop_
_entity.id
_entity.type
_entity.pdbx_description
1 polymer ?
#
loop_
_entity_poly.entity_id
_entity_poly.type
_entity_poly.pdbx_seq_one_letter_code
_entity_poly.pdbx_strand_id
1 'polypeptide(L)'
;MKFNKLLLTFILIFQIYAEQPKNILFVGNSYLYYNNSVHNYVEFMLREFYGTEIETKLSAIGGSRLHHHNIDHLLKPSTLNLDQQIDLLIMQGGSTEVIAKKDQDKFIKSAEEFSAKAQAKGVKTALYMTHAFTKADRRFEPNLIKKIAKTYFEAGERSDSIVI
;
A
#
# COMPACT_ATOMS: atom_id res chain seq x y z
N MET A 1 -34.07 16.92 -53.11
CA MET A 1 -34.21 16.27 -51.82
C MET A 1 -32.81 15.95 -51.28
N LYS A 2 -32.36 16.70 -50.25
CA LYS A 2 -31.04 16.48 -49.64
C LYS A 2 -31.23 15.60 -48.39
N PHE A 3 -30.70 14.39 -48.42
CA PHE A 3 -30.67 13.49 -47.28
C PHE A 3 -29.57 13.96 -46.29
N ASN A 4 -30.00 14.50 -45.16
CA ASN A 4 -29.09 14.75 -44.03
C ASN A 4 -28.72 13.40 -43.38
N LYS A 5 -27.48 12.97 -43.52
CA LYS A 5 -26.94 11.88 -42.78
C LYS A 5 -26.66 12.34 -41.35
N LEU A 6 -27.56 11.99 -40.45
CA LEU A 6 -27.35 12.14 -39.01
C LEU A 6 -26.31 11.08 -38.54
N LEU A 7 -25.08 11.53 -38.34
CA LEU A 7 -24.01 10.67 -37.80
C LEU A 7 -24.23 10.53 -36.29
N LEU A 8 -24.85 9.44 -35.89
CA LEU A 8 -24.96 9.08 -34.47
C LEU A 8 -23.60 8.62 -33.99
N THR A 9 -22.86 9.50 -33.32
CA THR A 9 -21.63 9.15 -32.64
C THR A 9 -21.99 8.48 -31.31
N PHE A 10 -21.93 7.15 -31.27
CA PHE A 10 -22.03 6.39 -30.02
C PHE A 10 -20.76 6.62 -29.20
N ILE A 11 -20.81 7.50 -28.21
CA ILE A 11 -19.77 7.62 -27.19
C ILE A 11 -19.92 6.43 -26.25
N LEU A 12 -19.13 5.38 -26.47
CA LEU A 12 -18.93 4.30 -25.51
C LEU A 12 -18.17 4.88 -24.31
N ILE A 13 -18.91 5.27 -23.29
CA ILE A 13 -18.33 5.57 -21.98
C ILE A 13 -17.95 4.24 -21.37
N PHE A 14 -16.70 3.83 -21.57
CA PHE A 14 -16.10 2.78 -20.75
C PHE A 14 -15.96 3.37 -19.32
N GLN A 15 -16.92 3.05 -18.46
CA GLN A 15 -16.66 3.19 -17.02
C GLN A 15 -15.59 2.16 -16.66
N ILE A 16 -14.36 2.64 -16.53
CA ILE A 16 -13.27 1.85 -15.95
C ILE A 16 -13.60 1.75 -14.45
N TYR A 17 -14.42 0.77 -14.08
CA TYR A 17 -14.49 0.38 -12.69
C TYR A 17 -13.12 -0.22 -12.35
N ALA A 18 -12.37 0.47 -11.51
CA ALA A 18 -11.17 -0.12 -10.95
C ALA A 18 -11.59 -1.43 -10.28
N GLU A 19 -11.02 -2.54 -10.72
CA GLU A 19 -11.33 -3.84 -10.15
C GLU A 19 -11.00 -3.82 -8.66
N GLN A 20 -11.96 -4.25 -7.85
CA GLN A 20 -11.83 -4.25 -6.39
C GLN A 20 -10.77 -5.28 -5.99
N PRO A 21 -9.81 -4.91 -5.12
CA PRO A 21 -8.86 -5.89 -4.62
C PRO A 21 -9.59 -6.90 -3.72
N LYS A 22 -9.35 -8.19 -3.96
CA LYS A 22 -9.88 -9.30 -3.18
C LYS A 22 -8.85 -9.87 -2.20
N ASN A 23 -7.58 -9.88 -2.59
CA ASN A 23 -6.48 -10.41 -1.80
C ASN A 23 -5.49 -9.30 -1.48
N ILE A 24 -5.47 -8.84 -0.24
CA ILE A 24 -4.66 -7.70 0.19
C ILE A 24 -3.57 -8.18 1.15
N LEU A 25 -2.32 -7.90 0.84
CA LEU A 25 -1.19 -8.14 1.73
C LEU A 25 -0.72 -6.86 2.39
N PHE A 26 -0.65 -6.87 3.72
CA PHE A 26 -0.02 -5.83 4.53
C PHE A 26 1.38 -6.27 4.93
N VAL A 27 2.38 -5.42 4.70
CA VAL A 27 3.77 -5.66 5.06
C VAL A 27 4.31 -4.51 5.89
N GLY A 28 4.83 -4.80 7.09
CA GLY A 28 5.37 -3.75 7.95
C GLY A 28 5.73 -4.23 9.35
N ASN A 29 5.38 -3.48 10.35
CA ASN A 29 5.77 -3.75 11.73
C ASN A 29 4.61 -3.66 12.73
N SER A 30 4.94 -3.42 14.02
CA SER A 30 3.96 -3.37 15.10
C SER A 30 2.84 -2.35 14.91
N TYR A 31 3.03 -1.30 14.13
CA TYR A 31 1.95 -0.35 13.83
C TYR A 31 0.80 -0.99 13.06
N LEU A 32 1.03 -2.09 12.36
CA LEU A 32 -0.02 -2.81 11.65
C LEU A 32 -0.77 -3.82 12.53
N TYR A 33 -0.17 -4.34 13.59
CA TYR A 33 -0.82 -5.40 14.40
C TYR A 33 -1.31 -4.97 15.79
N TYR A 34 -0.98 -3.76 16.27
CA TYR A 34 -1.58 -3.27 17.51
C TYR A 34 -3.09 -3.05 17.35
N ASN A 35 -3.83 -3.08 18.49
CA ASN A 35 -5.25 -2.80 18.55
C ASN A 35 -6.09 -3.64 17.56
N ASN A 36 -5.97 -4.97 17.64
CA ASN A 36 -6.67 -5.92 16.77
C ASN A 36 -6.29 -5.88 15.28
N SER A 37 -5.16 -5.28 14.94
CA SER A 37 -4.57 -5.21 13.61
C SER A 37 -5.36 -4.41 12.55
N VAL A 38 -4.67 -3.54 11.87
CA VAL A 38 -5.24 -2.67 10.82
C VAL A 38 -5.89 -3.50 9.71
N HIS A 39 -5.25 -4.60 9.28
CA HIS A 39 -5.77 -5.43 8.20
C HIS A 39 -7.14 -6.04 8.50
N ASN A 40 -7.41 -6.43 9.76
CA ASN A 40 -8.73 -6.96 10.16
C ASN A 40 -9.82 -5.89 9.99
N TYR A 41 -9.57 -4.65 10.44
CA TYR A 41 -10.54 -3.56 10.26
C TYR A 41 -10.79 -3.26 8.79
N VAL A 42 -9.72 -3.22 7.99
CA VAL A 42 -9.85 -2.99 6.54
C VAL A 42 -10.66 -4.10 5.87
N GLU A 43 -10.39 -5.35 6.22
CA GLU A 43 -11.17 -6.50 5.71
C GLU A 43 -12.66 -6.36 6.01
N PHE A 44 -13.02 -6.12 7.29
CA PHE A 44 -14.42 -5.94 7.70
C PHE A 44 -15.10 -4.78 6.97
N MET A 45 -14.43 -3.63 6.90
CA MET A 45 -14.99 -2.44 6.23
C MET A 45 -15.19 -2.66 4.73
N LEU A 46 -14.25 -3.32 4.07
CA LEU A 46 -14.34 -3.58 2.63
C LEU A 46 -15.38 -4.65 2.32
N ARG A 47 -15.50 -5.71 3.13
CA ARG A 47 -16.55 -6.72 2.99
C ARG A 47 -17.93 -6.09 3.15
N GLU A 48 -18.12 -5.25 4.15
CA GLU A 48 -19.40 -4.55 4.37
C GLU A 48 -19.72 -3.59 3.22
N PHE A 49 -18.73 -2.83 2.76
CA PHE A 49 -18.93 -1.83 1.71
C PHE A 49 -19.20 -2.44 0.33
N TYR A 50 -18.46 -3.48 -0.03
CA TYR A 50 -18.58 -4.10 -1.35
C TYR A 50 -19.53 -5.29 -1.41
N GLY A 51 -19.90 -5.87 -0.27
CA GLY A 51 -20.75 -7.06 -0.21
C GLY A 51 -20.10 -8.31 -0.84
N THR A 52 -18.75 -8.35 -0.86
CA THR A 52 -17.96 -9.44 -1.46
C THR A 52 -16.92 -9.97 -0.50
N GLU A 53 -16.50 -11.23 -0.71
CA GLU A 53 -15.38 -11.80 0.02
C GLU A 53 -14.08 -11.07 -0.32
N ILE A 54 -13.44 -10.56 0.71
CA ILE A 54 -12.12 -9.95 0.65
C ILE A 54 -11.26 -10.64 1.69
N GLU A 55 -10.06 -11.02 1.32
CA GLU A 55 -9.11 -11.67 2.19
C GLU A 55 -7.90 -10.75 2.42
N THR A 56 -7.55 -10.56 3.69
CA THR A 56 -6.36 -9.81 4.05
C THR A 56 -5.33 -10.69 4.73
N LYS A 57 -4.07 -10.46 4.44
CA LYS A 57 -2.92 -11.11 5.07
C LYS A 57 -1.98 -10.09 5.65
N LEU A 58 -1.33 -10.45 6.75
CA LEU A 58 -0.38 -9.60 7.44
C LEU A 58 0.98 -10.29 7.55
N SER A 59 2.01 -9.65 7.04
CA SER A 59 3.41 -9.97 7.33
C SER A 59 4.03 -8.82 8.12
N ALA A 60 4.09 -8.95 9.44
CA ALA A 60 4.62 -7.92 10.31
C ALA A 60 5.67 -8.47 11.28
N ILE A 61 6.78 -7.75 11.40
CA ILE A 61 7.87 -8.05 12.33
C ILE A 61 8.03 -6.87 13.29
N GLY A 62 7.95 -7.11 14.60
CA GLY A 62 8.08 -6.05 15.60
C GLY A 62 9.37 -5.25 15.43
N GLY A 63 9.27 -3.92 15.33
CA GLY A 63 10.41 -3.02 15.16
C GLY A 63 11.12 -3.12 13.81
N SER A 64 10.57 -3.84 12.84
CA SER A 64 11.19 -3.96 11.52
C SER A 64 11.13 -2.66 10.72
N ARG A 65 12.01 -2.58 9.76
CA ARG A 65 12.02 -1.64 8.65
C ARG A 65 11.59 -2.37 7.38
N LEU A 66 11.19 -1.65 6.35
CA LEU A 66 10.66 -2.28 5.14
C LEU A 66 11.64 -3.28 4.52
N HIS A 67 12.92 -2.95 4.44
CA HIS A 67 13.97 -3.83 3.87
C HIS A 67 14.26 -5.11 4.68
N HIS A 68 13.66 -5.31 5.84
CA HIS A 68 13.82 -6.55 6.61
C HIS A 68 12.89 -7.66 6.12
N HIS A 69 11.93 -7.34 5.25
CA HIS A 69 11.00 -8.31 4.71
C HIS A 69 11.52 -8.96 3.43
N ASN A 70 11.22 -10.23 3.25
CA ASN A 70 11.53 -10.96 2.01
C ASN A 70 10.32 -10.88 1.06
N ILE A 71 10.28 -9.85 0.23
CA ILE A 71 9.15 -9.61 -0.67
C ILE A 71 9.00 -10.71 -1.73
N ASP A 72 10.09 -11.30 -2.21
CA ASP A 72 10.03 -12.39 -3.20
C ASP A 72 9.35 -13.64 -2.64
N HIS A 73 9.50 -13.87 -1.34
CA HIS A 73 8.80 -14.95 -0.62
C HIS A 73 7.32 -14.58 -0.41
N LEU A 74 7.05 -13.37 0.04
CA LEU A 74 5.70 -12.90 0.36
C LEU A 74 4.78 -12.77 -0.87
N LEU A 75 5.33 -12.54 -2.04
CA LEU A 75 4.57 -12.47 -3.31
C LEU A 75 4.24 -13.86 -3.90
N LYS A 76 4.52 -14.93 -3.19
CA LYS A 76 4.10 -16.29 -3.58
C LYS A 76 2.78 -16.62 -2.88
N PRO A 77 1.67 -16.89 -3.60
CA PRO A 77 0.38 -17.20 -2.98
C PRO A 77 0.47 -18.31 -1.94
N SER A 78 1.21 -19.37 -2.23
CA SER A 78 1.39 -20.49 -1.32
C SER A 78 2.03 -20.12 0.04
N THR A 79 2.81 -19.04 0.11
CA THR A 79 3.42 -18.57 1.37
C THR A 79 2.39 -18.04 2.35
N LEU A 80 1.32 -17.45 1.84
CA LEU A 80 0.28 -16.79 2.63
C LEU A 80 -0.98 -17.65 2.77
N ASN A 81 -0.92 -18.89 2.28
CA ASN A 81 -2.10 -19.78 2.23
C ASN A 81 -3.28 -19.11 1.51
N LEU A 82 -2.99 -18.50 0.37
CA LEU A 82 -3.97 -17.90 -0.53
C LEU A 82 -4.15 -18.81 -1.75
N ASP A 83 -5.41 -18.98 -2.16
CA ASP A 83 -5.76 -19.72 -3.38
C ASP A 83 -5.45 -18.93 -4.65
N GLN A 84 -5.41 -17.61 -4.53
CA GLN A 84 -5.21 -16.68 -5.64
C GLN A 84 -4.06 -15.71 -5.37
N GLN A 85 -3.64 -15.04 -6.43
CA GLN A 85 -2.61 -14.01 -6.34
C GLN A 85 -3.09 -12.80 -5.52
N ILE A 86 -2.16 -12.11 -4.90
CA ILE A 86 -2.39 -10.81 -4.25
C ILE A 86 -2.75 -9.77 -5.32
N ASP A 87 -3.75 -8.94 -5.03
CA ASP A 87 -4.18 -7.83 -5.90
C ASP A 87 -3.60 -6.50 -5.45
N LEU A 88 -3.41 -6.34 -4.14
CA LEU A 88 -2.91 -5.12 -3.53
C LEU A 88 -1.89 -5.42 -2.44
N LEU A 89 -0.72 -4.81 -2.55
CA LEU A 89 0.34 -4.80 -1.53
C LEU A 89 0.35 -3.45 -0.83
N ILE A 90 0.08 -3.45 0.48
CA ILE A 90 0.17 -2.27 1.34
C ILE A 90 1.42 -2.37 2.20
N MET A 91 2.35 -1.43 2.05
CA MET A 91 3.65 -1.44 2.72
C MET A 91 3.77 -0.30 3.72
N GLN A 92 4.33 -0.60 4.89
CA GLN A 92 4.56 0.37 5.94
C GLN A 92 6.02 0.34 6.39
N GLY A 93 6.65 1.51 6.41
CA GLY A 93 8.02 1.67 6.87
C GLY A 93 8.18 1.63 8.39
N GLY A 94 9.41 1.56 8.86
CA GLY A 94 9.73 1.63 10.28
C GLY A 94 9.50 3.02 10.85
N SER A 95 9.07 3.10 12.11
CA SER A 95 8.75 4.35 12.81
C SER A 95 9.90 5.38 12.85
N THR A 96 11.14 4.92 12.67
CA THR A 96 12.33 5.77 12.67
C THR A 96 12.99 5.92 11.29
N GLU A 97 12.46 5.27 10.25
CA GLU A 97 13.06 5.31 8.91
C GLU A 97 13.04 6.70 8.27
N VAL A 98 12.16 7.56 8.72
CA VAL A 98 12.04 8.93 8.21
C VAL A 98 12.88 9.97 8.95
N ILE A 99 13.59 9.59 10.03
CA ILE A 99 14.34 10.54 10.88
C ILE A 99 15.68 10.90 10.25
N ALA A 100 16.52 9.92 9.96
CA ALA A 100 17.83 10.12 9.38
C ALA A 100 17.81 9.95 7.85
N LYS A 101 18.52 10.82 7.13
CA LYS A 101 18.58 10.79 5.65
C LYS A 101 18.96 9.39 5.11
N LYS A 102 19.96 8.75 5.71
CA LYS A 102 20.38 7.39 5.32
C LYS A 102 19.23 6.36 5.41
N ASP A 103 18.38 6.49 6.42
CA ASP A 103 17.26 5.58 6.62
C ASP A 103 16.10 5.91 5.68
N GLN A 104 15.85 7.20 5.40
CA GLN A 104 14.92 7.65 4.36
C GLN A 104 15.29 7.06 2.99
N ASP A 105 16.57 7.16 2.60
CA ASP A 105 17.06 6.63 1.32
C ASP A 105 16.88 5.12 1.22
N LYS A 106 17.12 4.39 2.32
CA LYS A 106 16.86 2.95 2.38
C LYS A 106 15.38 2.61 2.26
N PHE A 107 14.51 3.36 2.94
CA PHE A 107 13.06 3.17 2.85
C PHE A 107 12.57 3.39 1.43
N ILE A 108 12.94 4.51 0.81
CA ILE A 108 12.57 4.84 -0.57
C ILE A 108 13.04 3.74 -1.53
N LYS A 109 14.31 3.33 -1.43
CA LYS A 109 14.86 2.26 -2.27
C LYS A 109 14.10 0.94 -2.07
N SER A 110 13.73 0.60 -0.84
CA SER A 110 12.97 -0.62 -0.56
C SER A 110 11.54 -0.54 -1.11
N ALA A 111 10.91 0.63 -1.03
CA ALA A 111 9.60 0.86 -1.62
C ALA A 111 9.66 0.70 -3.14
N GLU A 112 10.65 1.29 -3.81
CA GLU A 112 10.87 1.11 -5.26
C GLU A 112 11.08 -0.37 -5.64
N GLU A 113 11.96 -1.08 -4.93
CA GLU A 113 12.24 -2.48 -5.20
C GLU A 113 11.01 -3.37 -5.02
N PHE A 114 10.30 -3.20 -3.89
CA PHE A 114 9.16 -4.03 -3.55
C PHE A 114 7.98 -3.76 -4.48
N SER A 115 7.74 -2.49 -4.80
CA SER A 115 6.71 -2.11 -5.76
C SER A 115 6.99 -2.65 -7.15
N ALA A 116 8.22 -2.51 -7.64
CA ALA A 116 8.59 -3.03 -8.96
C ALA A 116 8.37 -4.55 -9.05
N LYS A 117 8.73 -5.32 -8.01
CA LYS A 117 8.51 -6.77 -7.95
C LYS A 117 7.04 -7.15 -7.90
N ALA A 118 6.23 -6.38 -7.18
CA ALA A 118 4.78 -6.58 -7.07
C ALA A 118 4.09 -6.24 -8.40
N GLN A 119 4.38 -5.07 -8.94
CA GLN A 119 3.81 -4.57 -10.20
C GLN A 119 4.16 -5.45 -11.41
N ALA A 120 5.37 -6.03 -11.43
CA ALA A 120 5.76 -7.02 -12.45
C ALA A 120 4.88 -8.29 -12.44
N LYS A 121 4.13 -8.51 -11.34
CA LYS A 121 3.13 -9.57 -11.19
C LYS A 121 1.68 -9.07 -11.33
N GLY A 122 1.47 -7.81 -11.71
CA GLY A 122 0.13 -7.20 -11.80
C GLY A 122 -0.46 -6.77 -10.45
N VAL A 123 0.33 -6.79 -9.36
CA VAL A 123 -0.10 -6.38 -8.02
C VAL A 123 -0.02 -4.86 -7.89
N LYS A 124 -1.11 -4.21 -7.50
CA LYS A 124 -1.12 -2.78 -7.17
C LYS A 124 -0.38 -2.55 -5.86
N THR A 125 0.19 -1.34 -5.68
CA THR A 125 0.99 -1.02 -4.51
C THR A 125 0.54 0.26 -3.82
N ALA A 126 0.58 0.25 -2.48
CA ALA A 126 0.31 1.41 -1.64
C ALA A 126 1.30 1.50 -0.48
N LEU A 127 1.59 2.71 -0.06
CA LEU A 127 2.41 3.01 1.11
C LEU A 127 1.52 3.56 2.22
N TYR A 128 1.43 2.83 3.33
CA TYR A 128 0.72 3.24 4.53
C TYR A 128 1.60 4.14 5.38
N MET A 129 1.27 5.44 5.42
CA MET A 129 2.08 6.45 6.08
C MET A 129 1.98 6.34 7.60
N THR A 130 3.14 6.33 8.29
CA THR A 130 3.18 6.30 9.75
C THR A 130 2.85 7.67 10.36
N HIS A 131 2.41 7.66 11.62
CA HIS A 131 2.17 8.87 12.40
C HIS A 131 3.47 9.39 13.05
N ALA A 132 3.47 10.67 13.41
CA ALA A 132 4.55 11.27 14.18
C ALA A 132 4.47 10.89 15.67
N PHE A 133 5.60 10.95 16.35
CA PHE A 133 5.66 10.76 17.80
C PHE A 133 4.98 11.91 18.53
N THR A 134 4.31 11.62 19.65
CA THR A 134 3.70 12.63 20.53
C THR A 134 4.75 13.38 21.34
N LYS A 135 4.38 14.53 21.92
CA LYS A 135 5.28 15.33 22.77
C LYS A 135 5.85 14.57 23.98
N ALA A 136 5.19 13.52 24.41
CA ALA A 136 5.65 12.69 25.52
C ALA A 136 6.75 11.70 25.13
N ASP A 137 6.96 11.45 23.85
CA ASP A 137 7.99 10.54 23.37
C ASP A 137 9.34 11.27 23.21
N ARG A 138 10.43 10.63 23.65
CA ARG A 138 11.80 11.17 23.51
C ARG A 138 12.23 11.42 22.07
N ARG A 139 11.54 10.84 21.10
CA ARG A 139 11.77 10.98 19.65
C ARG A 139 10.93 12.09 19.04
N PHE A 140 10.17 12.82 19.84
CA PHE A 140 9.35 13.92 19.36
C PHE A 140 10.20 14.99 18.66
N GLU A 141 9.74 15.39 17.49
CA GLU A 141 10.28 16.52 16.73
C GLU A 141 9.10 17.32 16.17
N PRO A 142 9.05 18.66 16.37
CA PRO A 142 7.89 19.47 15.96
C PRO A 142 7.48 19.36 14.49
N ASN A 143 8.45 19.11 13.59
CA ASN A 143 8.22 18.99 12.15
C ASN A 143 8.27 17.54 11.65
N LEU A 144 8.25 16.55 12.54
CA LEU A 144 8.40 15.15 12.16
C LEU A 144 7.33 14.71 11.16
N ILE A 145 6.07 15.12 11.36
CA ILE A 145 4.99 14.77 10.43
C ILE A 145 5.24 15.28 9.00
N LYS A 146 5.84 16.46 8.85
CA LYS A 146 6.21 16.99 7.52
C LYS A 146 7.34 16.19 6.88
N LYS A 147 8.30 15.71 7.68
CA LYS A 147 9.36 14.82 7.20
C LYS A 147 8.80 13.47 6.76
N ILE A 148 7.91 12.89 7.57
CA ILE A 148 7.22 11.65 7.25
C ILE A 148 6.48 11.81 5.91
N ALA A 149 5.60 12.79 5.82
CA ALA A 149 4.82 13.05 4.61
C ALA A 149 5.73 13.22 3.38
N LYS A 150 6.75 14.08 3.48
CA LYS A 150 7.70 14.29 2.38
C LYS A 150 8.36 12.98 1.94
N THR A 151 8.83 12.16 2.88
CA THR A 151 9.52 10.90 2.56
C THR A 151 8.58 9.88 1.93
N TYR A 152 7.34 9.77 2.45
CA TYR A 152 6.35 8.84 1.90
C TYR A 152 5.86 9.26 0.51
N PHE A 153 5.60 10.56 0.28
CA PHE A 153 5.22 11.04 -1.04
C PHE A 153 6.34 10.90 -2.06
N GLU A 154 7.60 11.19 -1.67
CA GLU A 154 8.76 10.92 -2.53
C GLU A 154 8.87 9.42 -2.87
N ALA A 155 8.70 8.55 -1.88
CA ALA A 155 8.71 7.10 -2.10
C ALA A 155 7.56 6.66 -3.02
N GLY A 156 6.35 7.20 -2.82
CA GLY A 156 5.17 6.90 -3.64
C GLY A 156 5.36 7.30 -5.09
N GLU A 157 5.85 8.52 -5.33
CA GLU A 157 6.15 9.02 -6.67
C GLU A 157 7.18 8.14 -7.39
N ARG A 158 8.27 7.77 -6.72
CA ARG A 158 9.37 6.98 -7.30
C ARG A 158 9.00 5.51 -7.52
N SER A 159 8.06 4.98 -6.74
CA SER A 159 7.63 3.58 -6.80
C SER A 159 6.31 3.36 -7.53
N ASP A 160 5.71 4.43 -8.08
CA ASP A 160 4.36 4.41 -8.66
C ASP A 160 3.34 3.77 -7.70
N SER A 161 3.40 4.19 -6.42
CA SER A 161 2.55 3.67 -5.35
C SER A 161 1.67 4.75 -4.76
N ILE A 162 0.42 4.41 -4.45
CA ILE A 162 -0.49 5.32 -3.74
C ILE A 162 0.02 5.50 -2.30
N VAL A 163 -0.04 6.72 -1.77
CA VAL A 163 0.23 7.00 -0.35
C VAL A 163 -1.09 7.19 0.39
N ILE A 164 -1.30 6.41 1.45
CA ILE A 164 -2.50 6.39 2.28
C ILE A 164 -2.15 6.61 3.75
#